data_7afc8c5e8501241b08443d139268d181
#
_entry.id   7afc8c5e8501241b08443d139268d181
#
_cell.length_a   1.000
_cell.length_b   1.000
_cell.length_c   1.000
_cell.angle_alpha   90.00
_cell.angle_beta   90.00
_cell.angle_gamma   90.00
#
_symmetry.space_group_name_H-M   'P 1'
#
loop_
_entity.id
_entity.type
_entity.pdbx_description
1 polymer ?
#
loop_
_entity_poly.entity_id
_entity_poly.type
_entity_poly.pdbx_seq_one_letter_code
_entity_poly.pdbx_strand_id
1 'polypeptide(L)'
;QTVDGIKVVQVGGDSDAVFTKPESNRLTAGAYIYELKKIGSDWYLTSQRDPDASKIILPKTIDDPDPVQPDVIPAVDPTDPAVHYVKPELGSYAANMLASNTLFTLSLYDRLGETRYSDALKSQKKSGNVWICMQGGKNHTNMYDDQLTNRGTYGIVQVGGDLVTWPGSGDHRFHVGLMGGYAHQSTKTRSSDIGLTSKGKLSGYSAGFYATYMNDKPEATGPYADLWMIYQHFTDKVHASSAAEEEYHSKGWTGSLEAGYTFGLKDWVSASGTQNATRLQLQAQVIRM
;
A
#
# COMPACT_ATOMS: atom_id res chain seq x y z
N GLN A 1 16.96 -2.56 27.73
CA GLN A 1 15.75 -3.36 27.98
C GLN A 1 16.19 -4.66 28.64
N THR A 2 15.66 -4.97 29.81
CA THR A 2 15.86 -6.26 30.44
C THR A 2 15.00 -7.30 29.72
N VAL A 3 15.46 -8.55 29.66
CA VAL A 3 14.76 -9.68 29.02
C VAL A 3 13.32 -9.82 29.52
N ASP A 4 13.05 -9.39 30.76
CA ASP A 4 11.74 -9.52 31.42
C ASP A 4 10.78 -8.35 31.19
N GLY A 5 11.21 -7.29 30.53
CA GLY A 5 10.42 -6.06 30.34
C GLY A 5 10.68 -4.98 31.40
N ILE A 6 9.71 -4.07 31.57
CA ILE A 6 9.81 -2.95 32.51
C ILE A 6 9.19 -3.36 33.84
N LYS A 7 10.00 -3.46 34.90
CA LYS A 7 9.48 -3.73 36.23
C LYS A 7 8.62 -2.54 36.71
N VAL A 8 7.36 -2.80 37.02
CA VAL A 8 6.39 -1.77 37.47
C VAL A 8 6.00 -1.92 38.93
N VAL A 9 6.09 -3.12 39.49
CA VAL A 9 5.88 -3.38 40.92
C VAL A 9 6.96 -4.30 41.42
N GLN A 10 7.62 -3.89 42.49
CA GLN A 10 8.58 -4.73 43.21
C GLN A 10 7.97 -5.12 44.57
N VAL A 11 7.99 -6.41 44.83
CA VAL A 11 7.44 -6.96 46.08
C VAL A 11 8.59 -7.45 46.98
N GLY A 12 8.65 -7.00 48.22
CA GLY A 12 9.71 -7.32 49.16
C GLY A 12 9.60 -8.67 49.86
N GLY A 13 8.74 -9.57 49.38
CA GLY A 13 8.51 -10.91 49.91
C GLY A 13 7.60 -11.72 49.00
N ASP A 14 7.05 -12.82 49.49
CA ASP A 14 6.07 -13.60 48.77
C ASP A 14 4.73 -12.84 48.67
N SER A 15 4.08 -12.89 47.50
CA SER A 15 2.80 -12.22 47.27
C SER A 15 1.90 -13.07 46.38
N ASP A 16 0.70 -13.37 46.88
CA ASP A 16 -0.39 -13.98 46.14
C ASP A 16 -1.32 -12.94 45.49
N ALA A 17 -0.93 -11.64 45.57
CA ALA A 17 -1.74 -10.57 44.98
C ALA A 17 -1.84 -10.75 43.46
N VAL A 18 -3.08 -10.65 42.98
CA VAL A 18 -3.40 -10.62 41.55
C VAL A 18 -3.96 -9.24 41.22
N PHE A 19 -3.33 -8.53 40.27
CA PHE A 19 -3.92 -7.31 39.77
C PHE A 19 -5.14 -7.65 38.89
N THR A 20 -6.31 -7.28 39.37
CA THR A 20 -7.52 -7.28 38.53
C THR A 20 -7.46 -6.12 37.56
N LYS A 21 -7.57 -6.42 36.29
CA LYS A 21 -7.44 -5.45 35.20
C LYS A 21 -8.78 -4.91 34.79
N PRO A 22 -8.92 -3.62 34.44
CA PRO A 22 -10.09 -3.17 33.71
C PRO A 22 -10.20 -3.93 32.37
N GLU A 23 -11.37 -3.95 31.77
CA GLU A 23 -11.78 -4.81 30.64
C GLU A 23 -10.78 -4.98 29.47
N SER A 24 -9.80 -4.10 29.32
CA SER A 24 -8.68 -4.30 28.42
C SER A 24 -7.38 -4.46 29.22
N ASN A 25 -6.90 -5.67 29.30
CA ASN A 25 -5.66 -6.06 29.96
C ASN A 25 -4.39 -5.46 29.33
N ARG A 26 -4.53 -4.50 28.43
CA ARG A 26 -3.47 -4.05 27.54
C ARG A 26 -3.18 -2.58 27.75
N LEU A 27 -1.92 -2.27 27.97
CA LEU A 27 -1.41 -0.92 27.94
C LEU A 27 -0.77 -0.67 26.58
N THR A 28 -1.04 0.47 26.01
CA THR A 28 -0.46 0.84 24.72
C THR A 28 0.44 2.06 24.89
N ALA A 29 1.68 1.96 24.40
CA ALA A 29 2.58 3.09 24.33
C ALA A 29 3.36 3.07 23.01
N GLY A 30 3.39 4.20 22.31
CA GLY A 30 3.98 4.28 20.97
C GLY A 30 3.36 3.26 20.02
N ALA A 31 4.20 2.51 19.33
CA ALA A 31 3.84 1.50 18.35
C ALA A 31 3.43 0.14 18.93
N TYR A 32 3.68 -0.06 20.23
CA TYR A 32 3.61 -1.38 20.87
C TYR A 32 2.44 -1.52 21.83
N ILE A 33 2.09 -2.79 22.07
CA ILE A 33 1.11 -3.23 23.06
C ILE A 33 1.87 -3.94 24.16
N TYR A 34 1.59 -3.57 25.41
CA TYR A 34 2.21 -4.13 26.59
C TYR A 34 1.21 -4.96 27.39
N GLU A 35 1.69 -6.07 27.89
CA GLU A 35 0.99 -6.91 28.84
C GLU A 35 1.65 -6.84 30.21
N LEU A 36 0.84 -6.95 31.26
CA LEU A 36 1.33 -7.03 32.63
C LEU A 36 1.52 -8.50 32.99
N LYS A 37 2.75 -8.91 33.24
CA LYS A 37 3.12 -10.27 33.61
C LYS A 37 3.70 -10.31 35.04
N LYS A 38 3.33 -11.31 35.83
CA LYS A 38 3.95 -11.59 37.14
C LYS A 38 5.10 -12.56 36.90
N ILE A 39 6.30 -12.20 37.38
CA ILE A 39 7.50 -13.02 37.30
C ILE A 39 8.04 -13.12 38.72
N GLY A 40 7.93 -14.30 39.34
CA GLY A 40 8.13 -14.46 40.78
C GLY A 40 7.09 -13.67 41.57
N SER A 41 7.54 -12.79 42.49
CA SER A 41 6.66 -11.91 43.23
C SER A 41 6.49 -10.54 42.58
N ASP A 42 7.30 -10.18 41.58
CA ASP A 42 7.33 -8.88 40.92
C ASP A 42 6.45 -8.82 39.69
N TRP A 43 6.06 -7.59 39.29
CA TRP A 43 5.24 -7.37 38.09
C TRP A 43 5.97 -6.54 37.04
N TYR A 44 5.84 -6.97 35.78
CA TYR A 44 6.54 -6.40 34.64
C TYR A 44 5.56 -6.05 33.51
N LEU A 45 5.85 -4.97 32.81
CA LEU A 45 5.23 -4.66 31.50
C LEU A 45 6.13 -5.20 30.40
N THR A 46 5.63 -6.11 29.58
CA THR A 46 6.33 -6.66 28.43
C THR A 46 5.53 -6.49 27.15
N SER A 47 6.19 -6.14 26.05
CA SER A 47 5.61 -6.16 24.71
C SER A 47 6.11 -7.35 23.88
N GLN A 48 6.90 -8.23 24.50
CA GLN A 48 7.46 -9.40 23.84
C GLN A 48 6.36 -10.37 23.45
N ARG A 49 6.35 -10.78 22.17
CA ARG A 49 5.48 -11.84 21.65
C ARG A 49 6.01 -13.19 22.10
N ASP A 50 5.15 -14.01 22.63
CA ASP A 50 5.42 -15.43 22.84
C ASP A 50 5.00 -16.17 21.55
N PRO A 51 5.94 -16.72 20.77
CA PRO A 51 5.61 -17.43 19.53
C PRO A 51 4.83 -18.72 19.77
N ASP A 52 4.96 -19.31 20.97
CA ASP A 52 4.28 -20.55 21.37
C ASP A 52 2.96 -20.30 22.12
N ALA A 53 2.64 -19.06 22.46
CA ALA A 53 1.34 -18.71 23.01
C ALA A 53 0.27 -18.93 21.93
N SER A 54 -0.26 -20.14 21.86
CA SER A 54 -1.48 -20.43 21.10
C SER A 54 -2.51 -19.41 21.43
N LYS A 55 -2.83 -18.53 20.45
CA LYS A 55 -3.91 -17.54 20.45
C LYS A 55 -4.37 -17.15 21.84
N ILE A 56 -4.03 -15.96 22.31
CA ILE A 56 -4.59 -15.43 23.55
C ILE A 56 -6.12 -15.48 23.40
N ILE A 57 -6.70 -16.52 23.93
CA ILE A 57 -8.15 -16.68 24.04
C ILE A 57 -8.55 -15.58 25.01
N LEU A 58 -9.40 -14.66 24.55
CA LEU A 58 -10.09 -13.73 25.44
C LEU A 58 -10.66 -14.55 26.60
N PRO A 59 -10.48 -14.14 27.87
CA PRO A 59 -11.03 -14.89 28.98
C PRO A 59 -12.54 -15.06 28.73
N LYS A 60 -12.92 -16.28 28.51
CA LYS A 60 -14.31 -16.71 28.54
C LYS A 60 -14.77 -16.42 29.97
N THR A 61 -15.90 -15.77 30.10
CA THR A 61 -16.64 -15.52 31.34
C THR A 61 -16.24 -16.41 32.51
N ILE A 62 -16.04 -15.74 33.64
CA ILE A 62 -15.80 -16.25 34.99
C ILE A 62 -16.82 -17.34 35.34
N ASP A 63 -16.50 -18.60 35.06
CA ASP A 63 -17.21 -19.77 35.57
C ASP A 63 -16.44 -21.08 35.34
N ASP A 64 -15.11 -21.06 35.63
CA ASP A 64 -14.37 -22.33 35.74
C ASP A 64 -13.23 -22.21 36.78
N PRO A 65 -13.35 -22.87 37.94
CA PRO A 65 -12.32 -22.89 38.96
C PRO A 65 -11.34 -24.02 38.72
N ASP A 66 -10.50 -23.92 37.68
CA ASP A 66 -9.33 -24.78 37.55
C ASP A 66 -8.08 -24.07 38.03
N PRO A 67 -7.25 -24.67 38.89
CA PRO A 67 -6.07 -24.03 39.44
C PRO A 67 -5.07 -23.79 38.32
N VAL A 68 -4.84 -22.53 38.02
CA VAL A 68 -3.80 -22.08 37.07
C VAL A 68 -2.45 -22.57 37.61
N GLN A 69 -1.87 -23.59 36.98
CA GLN A 69 -0.45 -23.90 37.15
C GLN A 69 0.36 -22.67 36.73
N PRO A 70 1.38 -22.27 37.49
CA PRO A 70 2.26 -21.22 37.04
C PRO A 70 3.00 -21.72 35.78
N ASP A 71 2.66 -21.13 34.64
CA ASP A 71 3.35 -21.38 33.40
C ASP A 71 4.83 -21.08 33.58
N VAL A 72 5.63 -22.13 33.47
CA VAL A 72 7.10 -22.01 33.36
C VAL A 72 7.36 -21.34 32.02
N ILE A 73 7.61 -20.02 32.04
CA ILE A 73 8.00 -19.30 30.84
C ILE A 73 9.33 -19.89 30.38
N PRO A 74 9.43 -20.45 29.17
CA PRO A 74 10.72 -20.90 28.62
C PRO A 74 11.70 -19.73 28.67
N ALA A 75 12.93 -19.99 29.08
CA ALA A 75 13.98 -18.97 29.08
C ALA A 75 14.15 -18.49 27.62
N VAL A 76 13.81 -17.22 27.39
CA VAL A 76 13.97 -16.58 26.07
C VAL A 76 15.46 -16.54 25.76
N ASP A 77 15.85 -17.09 24.62
CA ASP A 77 17.21 -17.01 24.11
C ASP A 77 17.58 -15.53 23.91
N PRO A 78 18.58 -14.98 24.60
CA PRO A 78 18.94 -13.56 24.49
C PRO A 78 19.52 -13.20 23.11
N THR A 79 19.72 -14.18 22.22
CA THR A 79 20.22 -13.99 20.85
C THR A 79 19.10 -13.86 19.81
N ASP A 80 17.84 -14.16 20.18
CA ASP A 80 16.70 -14.03 19.28
C ASP A 80 16.16 -12.57 19.35
N PRO A 81 16.10 -11.83 18.24
CA PRO A 81 15.53 -10.50 18.25
C PRO A 81 14.08 -10.58 18.70
N ALA A 82 13.80 -10.03 19.88
CA ALA A 82 12.48 -10.08 20.47
C ALA A 82 11.43 -9.52 19.51
N VAL A 83 10.52 -10.36 19.06
CA VAL A 83 9.37 -9.95 18.27
C VAL A 83 8.34 -9.33 19.22
N HIS A 84 7.96 -8.08 18.95
CA HIS A 84 7.05 -7.32 19.81
C HIS A 84 5.63 -7.34 19.26
N TYR A 85 4.64 -7.31 20.14
CA TYR A 85 3.25 -7.08 19.74
C TYR A 85 3.06 -5.66 19.23
N VAL A 86 2.61 -5.53 17.99
CA VAL A 86 2.40 -4.25 17.34
C VAL A 86 0.92 -3.89 17.24
N LYS A 87 0.62 -2.59 17.31
CA LYS A 87 -0.73 -2.08 17.13
C LYS A 87 -1.21 -2.24 15.69
N PRO A 88 -2.49 -2.62 15.47
CA PRO A 88 -3.03 -2.73 14.12
C PRO A 88 -3.07 -1.40 13.36
N GLU A 89 -3.07 -0.24 14.06
CA GLU A 89 -2.97 1.09 13.46
C GLU A 89 -1.72 1.25 12.60
N LEU A 90 -0.60 0.63 12.99
CA LEU A 90 0.63 0.65 12.17
C LEU A 90 0.41 0.07 10.78
N GLY A 91 -0.36 -1.01 10.67
CA GLY A 91 -0.74 -1.56 9.37
C GLY A 91 -1.62 -0.62 8.55
N SER A 92 -2.52 0.12 9.20
CA SER A 92 -3.36 1.13 8.53
C SER A 92 -2.55 2.34 8.06
N TYR A 93 -1.60 2.84 8.88
CA TYR A 93 -0.68 3.91 8.46
C TYR A 93 0.22 3.46 7.30
N ALA A 94 0.80 2.26 7.39
CA ALA A 94 1.63 1.71 6.33
C ALA A 94 0.85 1.53 5.02
N ALA A 95 -0.41 1.09 5.09
CA ALA A 95 -1.28 0.97 3.93
C ALA A 95 -1.62 2.32 3.31
N ASN A 96 -1.91 3.36 4.10
CA ASN A 96 -2.15 4.71 3.61
C ASN A 96 -0.88 5.29 2.98
N MET A 97 0.29 5.12 3.60
CA MET A 97 1.57 5.59 3.06
C MET A 97 1.90 4.90 1.72
N LEU A 98 1.72 3.59 1.61
CA LEU A 98 1.93 2.87 0.36
C LEU A 98 0.96 3.36 -0.72
N ALA A 99 -0.31 3.56 -0.37
CA ALA A 99 -1.33 4.05 -1.28
C ALA A 99 -1.03 5.47 -1.77
N SER A 100 -0.65 6.40 -0.89
CA SER A 100 -0.30 7.77 -1.29
C SER A 100 0.85 7.81 -2.28
N ASN A 101 1.76 6.85 -2.22
CA ASN A 101 2.88 6.76 -3.15
C ASN A 101 2.51 6.07 -4.48
N THR A 102 1.54 5.17 -4.53
CA THR A 102 1.33 4.30 -5.68
C THR A 102 0.06 4.54 -6.48
N LEU A 103 -0.98 5.14 -5.87
CA LEU A 103 -2.31 5.22 -6.49
C LEU A 103 -2.34 6.00 -7.82
N PHE A 104 -1.56 7.07 -7.97
CA PHE A 104 -1.56 7.88 -9.19
C PHE A 104 -0.42 7.54 -10.17
N THR A 105 0.23 6.39 -10.00
CA THR A 105 1.28 5.96 -10.94
C THR A 105 0.65 5.38 -12.21
N LEU A 106 1.16 5.82 -13.36
CA LEU A 106 0.69 5.43 -14.69
C LEU A 106 1.88 5.12 -15.59
N SER A 107 1.70 4.14 -16.46
CA SER A 107 2.53 3.97 -17.66
C SER A 107 1.97 4.78 -18.83
N LEU A 108 2.74 4.90 -19.91
CA LEU A 108 2.27 5.49 -21.16
C LEU A 108 1.01 4.79 -21.66
N TYR A 109 0.95 3.46 -21.57
CA TYR A 109 -0.17 2.66 -22.07
C TYR A 109 -1.43 2.78 -21.24
N ASP A 110 -1.32 3.01 -19.93
CA ASP A 110 -2.49 3.30 -19.09
C ASP A 110 -3.21 4.58 -19.53
N ARG A 111 -2.48 5.53 -20.14
CA ARG A 111 -3.02 6.79 -20.65
C ARG A 111 -3.50 6.69 -22.08
N LEU A 112 -2.69 6.13 -22.96
CA LEU A 112 -2.98 6.11 -24.40
C LEU A 112 -3.73 4.85 -24.84
N GLY A 113 -3.73 3.77 -24.03
CA GLY A 113 -4.25 2.49 -24.44
C GLY A 113 -3.59 2.02 -25.74
N GLU A 114 -4.33 1.23 -26.52
CA GLU A 114 -3.87 0.78 -27.85
C GLU A 114 -4.17 1.77 -28.99
N THR A 115 -4.44 3.04 -28.68
CA THR A 115 -4.80 4.07 -29.67
C THR A 115 -3.71 4.33 -30.70
N ARG A 116 -2.46 3.93 -30.42
CA ARG A 116 -1.37 3.93 -31.42
C ARG A 116 -1.71 3.15 -32.70
N TYR A 117 -2.64 2.22 -32.61
CA TYR A 117 -3.03 1.32 -33.71
C TYR A 117 -4.34 1.70 -34.37
N SER A 118 -5.07 2.71 -33.88
CA SER A 118 -6.34 3.09 -34.46
C SER A 118 -6.13 3.98 -35.70
N ASP A 119 -6.60 3.54 -36.85
CA ASP A 119 -6.51 4.27 -38.11
C ASP A 119 -7.28 5.61 -38.12
N ALA A 120 -8.27 5.75 -37.22
CA ALA A 120 -9.06 6.96 -37.12
C ALA A 120 -8.24 8.18 -36.65
N LEU A 121 -7.16 7.96 -35.91
CA LEU A 121 -6.28 9.02 -35.41
C LEU A 121 -5.16 9.37 -36.39
N LYS A 122 -4.83 8.48 -37.31
CA LYS A 122 -3.75 8.66 -38.32
C LYS A 122 -4.10 9.67 -39.41
N SER A 123 -5.38 9.89 -39.69
CA SER A 123 -5.82 10.75 -40.78
C SER A 123 -5.84 12.25 -40.45
N GLN A 124 -5.71 12.64 -39.18
CA GLN A 124 -5.78 14.03 -38.77
C GLN A 124 -4.41 14.58 -38.39
N LYS A 125 -3.87 15.47 -39.18
CA LYS A 125 -2.57 16.17 -38.95
C LYS A 125 -2.51 17.01 -37.67
N LYS A 126 -3.63 17.27 -36.99
CA LYS A 126 -3.76 18.06 -35.76
C LYS A 126 -4.88 17.50 -34.89
N SER A 127 -4.66 16.37 -34.26
CA SER A 127 -5.61 15.88 -33.25
C SER A 127 -4.94 15.84 -31.90
N GLY A 128 -5.51 16.56 -30.93
CA GLY A 128 -5.22 16.37 -29.52
C GLY A 128 -6.02 15.18 -29.01
N ASN A 129 -5.48 14.42 -28.09
CA ASN A 129 -6.14 13.32 -27.42
C ASN A 129 -6.66 13.76 -26.05
N VAL A 130 -7.89 13.35 -25.74
CA VAL A 130 -8.39 13.34 -24.36
C VAL A 130 -8.50 11.91 -23.93
N TRP A 131 -8.04 11.59 -22.74
CA TRP A 131 -8.03 10.25 -22.21
C TRP A 131 -8.64 10.20 -20.81
N ILE A 132 -9.19 9.06 -20.47
CA ILE A 132 -9.65 8.72 -19.14
C ILE A 132 -9.13 7.33 -18.78
N CYS A 133 -8.56 7.20 -17.61
CA CYS A 133 -8.13 5.93 -17.03
C CYS A 133 -8.87 5.69 -15.73
N MET A 134 -9.46 4.52 -15.58
CA MET A 134 -10.16 4.09 -14.38
C MET A 134 -9.56 2.78 -13.92
N GLN A 135 -9.14 2.73 -12.67
CA GLN A 135 -8.57 1.53 -12.06
C GLN A 135 -9.28 1.25 -10.74
N GLY A 136 -9.41 -0.02 -10.41
CA GLY A 136 -9.95 -0.44 -9.13
C GLY A 136 -9.49 -1.84 -8.79
N GLY A 137 -9.32 -2.10 -7.51
CA GLY A 137 -8.81 -3.38 -7.08
C GLY A 137 -8.94 -3.64 -5.59
N LYS A 138 -8.45 -4.81 -5.22
CA LYS A 138 -8.33 -5.25 -3.84
C LYS A 138 -6.87 -5.56 -3.55
N ASN A 139 -6.41 -5.18 -2.38
CA ASN A 139 -5.11 -5.55 -1.87
C ASN A 139 -5.22 -6.45 -0.64
N HIS A 140 -4.23 -7.29 -0.46
CA HIS A 140 -4.04 -8.13 0.70
C HIS A 140 -2.56 -8.19 1.01
N THR A 141 -2.17 -7.84 2.23
CA THR A 141 -0.77 -7.78 2.63
C THR A 141 -0.63 -8.23 4.07
N ASN A 142 0.34 -9.08 4.34
CA ASN A 142 0.77 -9.42 5.69
C ASN A 142 2.00 -8.60 6.06
N MET A 143 2.06 -8.15 7.31
CA MET A 143 3.12 -7.28 7.84
C MET A 143 3.53 -7.73 9.24
N TYR A 144 4.74 -7.32 9.63
CA TYR A 144 5.27 -7.55 10.98
C TYR A 144 5.24 -9.02 11.41
N ASP A 145 5.89 -9.87 10.60
CA ASP A 145 5.97 -11.30 10.84
C ASP A 145 4.57 -11.94 11.01
N ASP A 146 3.69 -11.66 10.05
CA ASP A 146 2.29 -12.10 9.97
C ASP A 146 1.38 -11.68 11.15
N GLN A 147 1.85 -10.81 12.03
CA GLN A 147 1.01 -10.28 13.11
C GLN A 147 -0.14 -9.43 12.60
N LEU A 148 0.06 -8.72 11.49
CA LEU A 148 -0.93 -7.83 10.92
C LEU A 148 -1.33 -8.25 9.51
N THR A 149 -2.62 -8.45 9.30
CA THR A 149 -3.20 -8.70 7.99
C THR A 149 -3.99 -7.48 7.54
N ASN A 150 -3.59 -6.91 6.39
CA ASN A 150 -4.28 -5.82 5.73
C ASN A 150 -5.13 -6.33 4.57
N ARG A 151 -6.38 -5.89 4.51
CA ARG A 151 -7.27 -6.08 3.36
C ARG A 151 -7.89 -4.75 2.98
N GLY A 152 -7.70 -4.35 1.72
CA GLY A 152 -8.16 -3.07 1.24
C GLY A 152 -8.84 -3.15 -0.12
N THR A 153 -9.55 -2.08 -0.43
CA THR A 153 -10.12 -1.80 -1.75
C THR A 153 -9.72 -0.40 -2.15
N TYR A 154 -9.43 -0.20 -3.42
CA TYR A 154 -9.13 1.12 -3.97
C TYR A 154 -9.84 1.36 -5.29
N GLY A 155 -10.02 2.63 -5.60
CA GLY A 155 -10.52 3.12 -6.87
C GLY A 155 -9.82 4.41 -7.26
N ILE A 156 -9.51 4.55 -8.55
CA ILE A 156 -8.80 5.68 -9.13
C ILE A 156 -9.51 6.09 -10.40
N VAL A 157 -9.65 7.38 -10.61
CA VAL A 157 -10.04 7.96 -11.88
C VAL A 157 -9.02 9.03 -12.22
N GLN A 158 -8.40 8.93 -13.39
CA GLN A 158 -7.49 9.94 -13.92
C GLN A 158 -7.96 10.35 -15.31
N VAL A 159 -7.85 11.63 -15.59
CA VAL A 159 -8.20 12.23 -16.88
C VAL A 159 -7.07 13.13 -17.32
N GLY A 160 -6.91 13.26 -18.61
CA GLY A 160 -5.96 14.19 -19.17
C GLY A 160 -6.21 14.45 -20.64
N GLY A 161 -5.43 15.38 -21.18
CA GLY A 161 -5.54 15.70 -22.60
C GLY A 161 -4.35 16.50 -23.09
N ASP A 162 -4.09 16.37 -24.38
CA ASP A 162 -3.04 17.09 -25.07
C ASP A 162 -3.39 18.58 -25.18
N LEU A 163 -2.48 19.44 -24.74
CA LEU A 163 -2.55 20.87 -25.01
C LEU A 163 -1.92 21.19 -26.37
N VAL A 164 -0.84 20.53 -26.66
CA VAL A 164 -0.08 20.73 -27.90
C VAL A 164 0.43 19.40 -28.44
N THR A 165 0.28 19.23 -29.74
CA THR A 165 0.85 18.12 -30.50
C THR A 165 1.66 18.71 -31.63
N TRP A 166 2.95 18.33 -31.71
CA TRP A 166 3.82 18.72 -32.80
C TRP A 166 4.12 17.51 -33.70
N PRO A 167 3.79 17.59 -34.98
CA PRO A 167 4.33 16.66 -35.94
C PRO A 167 5.82 16.99 -36.09
N GLY A 168 6.68 16.00 -35.81
CA GLY A 168 8.10 16.12 -36.14
C GLY A 168 8.37 15.97 -37.64
N SER A 169 9.61 16.07 -38.05
CA SER A 169 10.01 15.71 -39.41
C SER A 169 9.91 14.19 -39.58
N GLY A 170 9.17 13.72 -40.60
CA GLY A 170 8.92 12.30 -40.84
C GLY A 170 7.87 11.70 -39.88
N ASP A 171 8.18 10.52 -39.34
CA ASP A 171 7.25 9.72 -38.53
C ASP A 171 7.34 10.03 -37.01
N HIS A 172 7.81 11.21 -36.63
CA HIS A 172 7.98 11.59 -35.23
C HIS A 172 6.82 12.44 -34.73
N ARG A 173 6.37 12.20 -33.52
CA ARG A 173 5.32 12.98 -32.88
C ARG A 173 5.64 13.28 -31.42
N PHE A 174 5.35 14.51 -31.02
CA PHE A 174 5.49 14.98 -29.65
C PHE A 174 4.14 15.43 -29.12
N HIS A 175 3.80 15.02 -27.90
CA HIS A 175 2.60 15.41 -27.18
C HIS A 175 3.00 16.09 -25.87
N VAL A 176 2.36 17.18 -25.52
CA VAL A 176 2.43 17.79 -24.20
C VAL A 176 1.01 18.05 -23.71
N GLY A 177 0.70 17.62 -22.51
CA GLY A 177 -0.63 17.71 -21.99
C GLY A 177 -0.69 17.90 -20.47
N LEU A 178 -1.92 18.10 -19.99
CA LEU A 178 -2.25 18.16 -18.58
C LEU A 178 -3.02 16.92 -18.16
N MET A 179 -2.90 16.58 -16.87
CA MET A 179 -3.65 15.49 -16.27
C MET A 179 -4.02 15.79 -14.84
N GLY A 180 -5.08 15.16 -14.37
CA GLY A 180 -5.52 15.21 -13.00
C GLY A 180 -6.27 13.95 -12.62
N GLY A 181 -6.44 13.71 -11.34
CA GLY A 181 -7.12 12.51 -10.89
C GLY A 181 -7.70 12.62 -9.49
N TYR A 182 -8.56 11.67 -9.18
CA TYR A 182 -9.09 11.40 -7.86
C TYR A 182 -8.86 9.93 -7.51
N ALA A 183 -8.42 9.68 -6.28
CA ALA A 183 -8.24 8.34 -5.76
C ALA A 183 -8.85 8.18 -4.37
N HIS A 184 -9.33 6.98 -4.10
CA HIS A 184 -9.83 6.58 -2.79
C HIS A 184 -9.36 5.17 -2.46
N GLN A 185 -8.96 4.95 -1.20
CA GLN A 185 -8.66 3.64 -0.64
C GLN A 185 -9.29 3.48 0.74
N SER A 186 -9.75 2.27 1.03
CA SER A 186 -10.20 1.85 2.37
C SER A 186 -9.55 0.53 2.72
N THR A 187 -8.88 0.48 3.87
CA THR A 187 -8.15 -0.70 4.34
C THR A 187 -8.63 -1.08 5.73
N LYS A 188 -8.74 -2.38 5.98
CA LYS A 188 -8.94 -2.95 7.30
C LYS A 188 -7.73 -3.78 7.69
N THR A 189 -7.11 -3.40 8.79
CA THR A 189 -6.00 -4.14 9.41
C THR A 189 -6.52 -4.95 10.58
N ARG A 190 -6.11 -6.18 10.67
CA ARG A 190 -6.43 -7.09 11.77
C ARG A 190 -5.15 -7.66 12.35
N SER A 191 -5.03 -7.62 13.67
CA SER A 191 -3.98 -8.39 14.36
C SER A 191 -4.44 -9.83 14.54
N SER A 192 -3.59 -10.79 14.13
CA SER A 192 -3.85 -12.22 14.28
C SER A 192 -3.80 -12.66 15.75
N ASP A 193 -2.88 -12.08 16.51
CA ASP A 193 -2.55 -12.54 17.85
C ASP A 193 -3.49 -11.97 18.91
N ILE A 194 -3.92 -10.73 18.75
CA ILE A 194 -4.66 -10.00 19.79
C ILE A 194 -6.09 -9.66 19.40
N GLY A 195 -6.52 -9.99 18.18
CA GLY A 195 -7.88 -9.79 17.71
C GLY A 195 -8.31 -8.31 17.54
N LEU A 196 -7.43 -7.34 17.79
CA LEU A 196 -7.70 -5.92 17.58
C LEU A 196 -7.73 -5.59 16.09
N THR A 197 -8.47 -4.55 15.74
CA THR A 197 -8.59 -4.09 14.34
C THR A 197 -8.42 -2.59 14.25
N SER A 198 -7.92 -2.14 13.09
CA SER A 198 -7.89 -0.75 12.68
C SER A 198 -8.42 -0.59 11.27
N LYS A 199 -8.89 0.60 10.94
CA LYS A 199 -9.32 0.97 9.59
C LYS A 199 -8.54 2.17 9.11
N GLY A 200 -7.91 2.04 7.95
CA GLY A 200 -7.30 3.13 7.21
C GLY A 200 -8.21 3.59 6.08
N LYS A 201 -8.31 4.88 5.86
CA LYS A 201 -8.93 5.49 4.68
C LYS A 201 -8.02 6.56 4.15
N LEU A 202 -7.98 6.65 2.84
CA LEU A 202 -7.25 7.67 2.11
C LEU A 202 -8.11 8.14 0.95
N SER A 203 -8.18 9.45 0.73
CA SER A 203 -8.78 10.02 -0.47
C SER A 203 -8.05 11.29 -0.86
N GLY A 204 -7.89 11.52 -2.15
CA GLY A 204 -7.15 12.68 -2.60
C GLY A 204 -7.18 12.94 -4.08
N TYR A 205 -6.52 13.99 -4.47
CA TYR A 205 -6.47 14.51 -5.83
C TYR A 205 -5.03 14.63 -6.30
N SER A 206 -4.86 14.53 -7.61
CA SER A 206 -3.59 14.84 -8.28
C SER A 206 -3.82 15.81 -9.42
N ALA A 207 -2.79 16.62 -9.72
CA ALA A 207 -2.74 17.46 -10.91
C ALA A 207 -1.29 17.54 -11.40
N GLY A 208 -1.11 17.54 -12.71
CA GLY A 208 0.22 17.58 -13.30
C GLY A 208 0.23 17.66 -14.81
N PHE A 209 1.37 17.39 -15.38
CA PHE A 209 1.60 17.46 -16.82
C PHE A 209 2.36 16.23 -17.30
N TYR A 210 2.32 16.02 -18.60
CA TYR A 210 3.10 15.00 -19.27
C TYR A 210 3.68 15.49 -20.59
N ALA A 211 4.76 14.85 -21.02
CA ALA A 211 5.38 15.03 -22.33
C ALA A 211 5.73 13.66 -22.90
N THR A 212 5.26 13.37 -24.07
CA THR A 212 5.44 12.08 -24.75
C THR A 212 6.05 12.29 -26.13
N TYR A 213 7.10 11.55 -26.40
CA TYR A 213 7.67 11.36 -27.74
C TYR A 213 7.37 9.96 -28.22
N MET A 214 6.91 9.83 -29.45
CA MET A 214 6.71 8.53 -30.09
C MET A 214 7.04 8.55 -31.57
N ASN A 215 7.45 7.40 -32.07
CA ASN A 215 7.52 7.16 -33.49
C ASN A 215 6.12 6.78 -34.00
N ASP A 216 5.62 7.53 -34.97
CA ASP A 216 4.26 7.40 -35.53
C ASP A 216 4.25 6.66 -36.87
N LYS A 217 5.19 5.72 -37.05
CA LYS A 217 5.20 4.87 -38.24
C LYS A 217 3.88 4.10 -38.41
N PRO A 218 3.44 3.85 -39.67
CA PRO A 218 2.26 3.07 -39.92
C PRO A 218 2.27 1.69 -39.25
N GLU A 219 3.45 1.08 -39.15
CA GLU A 219 3.63 -0.23 -38.52
C GLU A 219 3.60 -0.17 -36.99
N ALA A 220 3.43 1.00 -36.40
CA ALA A 220 3.46 1.23 -34.94
C ALA A 220 4.71 0.66 -34.26
N THR A 221 5.87 0.76 -34.93
CA THR A 221 7.17 0.30 -34.46
C THR A 221 8.10 1.48 -34.16
N GLY A 222 9.11 1.27 -33.34
CA GLY A 222 10.14 2.25 -33.08
C GLY A 222 10.20 2.70 -31.61
N PRO A 223 11.07 3.68 -31.32
CA PRO A 223 11.28 4.17 -29.96
C PRO A 223 10.13 5.07 -29.49
N TYR A 224 9.98 5.12 -28.17
CA TYR A 224 9.17 6.12 -27.49
C TYR A 224 9.85 6.54 -26.17
N ALA A 225 9.49 7.72 -25.70
CA ALA A 225 9.85 8.19 -24.39
C ALA A 225 8.68 8.98 -23.80
N ASP A 226 8.47 8.84 -22.50
CA ASP A 226 7.39 9.48 -21.78
C ASP A 226 7.89 10.03 -20.44
N LEU A 227 7.49 11.24 -20.13
CA LEU A 227 7.76 11.90 -18.87
C LEU A 227 6.46 12.46 -18.34
N TRP A 228 6.21 12.25 -17.05
CA TRP A 228 5.14 12.96 -16.37
C TRP A 228 5.56 13.40 -14.96
N MET A 229 4.93 14.45 -14.49
CA MET A 229 5.07 14.93 -13.11
C MET A 229 3.71 15.38 -12.58
N ILE A 230 3.37 14.93 -11.37
CA ILE A 230 2.14 15.27 -10.68
C ILE A 230 2.43 15.79 -9.28
N TYR A 231 1.65 16.75 -8.84
CA TYR A 231 1.48 17.08 -7.43
C TYR A 231 0.24 16.37 -6.91
N GLN A 232 0.35 15.78 -5.73
CA GLN A 232 -0.74 15.03 -5.11
C GLN A 232 -0.98 15.51 -3.68
N HIS A 233 -2.24 15.47 -3.27
CA HIS A 233 -2.69 15.83 -1.94
C HIS A 233 -3.77 14.85 -1.48
N PHE A 234 -3.55 14.23 -0.32
CA PHE A 234 -4.48 13.27 0.27
C PHE A 234 -4.90 13.70 1.66
N THR A 235 -6.12 13.32 2.03
CA THR A 235 -6.63 13.28 3.39
C THR A 235 -6.66 11.83 3.84
N ASP A 236 -5.96 11.56 4.91
CA ASP A 236 -5.75 10.25 5.49
C ASP A 236 -6.47 10.16 6.83
N LYS A 237 -7.12 9.03 7.08
CA LYS A 237 -7.80 8.74 8.34
C LYS A 237 -7.41 7.37 8.83
N VAL A 238 -7.14 7.27 10.14
CA VAL A 238 -6.92 6.01 10.82
C VAL A 238 -7.83 5.93 12.04
N HIS A 239 -8.63 4.90 12.08
CA HIS A 239 -9.54 4.61 13.18
C HIS A 239 -9.20 3.26 13.79
N ALA A 240 -8.90 3.26 15.08
CA ALA A 240 -8.66 2.05 15.85
C ALA A 240 -9.92 1.65 16.61
N SER A 241 -10.06 0.36 16.90
CA SER A 241 -11.15 -0.14 17.77
C SER A 241 -11.04 0.34 19.23
N SER A 242 -9.84 0.82 19.63
CA SER A 242 -9.50 1.22 20.99
C SER A 242 -9.12 2.69 21.14
N ALA A 243 -9.14 3.50 20.07
CA ALA A 243 -8.72 4.89 20.08
C ALA A 243 -9.60 5.78 19.21
N ALA A 244 -9.53 7.09 19.43
CA ALA A 244 -10.19 8.09 18.59
C ALA A 244 -9.67 8.02 17.15
N GLU A 245 -10.49 8.46 16.20
CA GLU A 245 -10.06 8.62 14.81
C GLU A 245 -9.02 9.72 14.70
N GLU A 246 -7.93 9.42 14.00
CA GLU A 246 -6.89 10.38 13.67
C GLU A 246 -6.99 10.74 12.18
N GLU A 247 -6.98 12.03 11.88
CA GLU A 247 -6.96 12.58 10.53
C GLU A 247 -5.65 13.34 10.30
N TYR A 248 -5.01 13.08 9.17
CA TYR A 248 -3.79 13.77 8.75
C TYR A 248 -3.77 13.96 7.22
N HIS A 249 -2.79 14.70 6.73
CA HIS A 249 -2.66 14.99 5.30
C HIS A 249 -1.29 14.56 4.79
N SER A 250 -1.29 13.90 3.64
CA SER A 250 -0.08 13.59 2.88
C SER A 250 -0.08 14.34 1.55
N LYS A 251 1.08 14.87 1.18
CA LYS A 251 1.27 15.64 -0.05
C LYS A 251 2.68 15.47 -0.58
N GLY A 252 2.83 15.51 -1.88
CA GLY A 252 4.14 15.36 -2.49
C GLY A 252 4.12 15.52 -4.00
N TRP A 253 5.31 15.48 -4.57
CA TRP A 253 5.55 15.41 -5.99
C TRP A 253 5.96 14.02 -6.39
N THR A 254 5.36 13.50 -7.45
CA THR A 254 5.77 12.24 -8.07
C THR A 254 6.08 12.50 -9.52
N GLY A 255 7.22 11.99 -9.97
CA GLY A 255 7.66 12.09 -11.36
C GLY A 255 8.06 10.75 -11.91
N SER A 256 7.88 10.56 -13.21
CA SER A 256 8.22 9.34 -13.94
C SER A 256 8.95 9.66 -15.24
N LEU A 257 9.89 8.81 -15.57
CA LEU A 257 10.52 8.73 -16.87
C LEU A 257 10.38 7.29 -17.37
N GLU A 258 9.75 7.13 -18.53
CA GLU A 258 9.58 5.84 -19.20
C GLU A 258 10.19 5.92 -20.61
N ALA A 259 10.84 4.86 -21.05
CA ALA A 259 11.33 4.72 -22.41
C ALA A 259 11.19 3.28 -22.88
N GLY A 260 10.98 3.10 -24.17
CA GLY A 260 10.85 1.78 -24.75
C GLY A 260 11.02 1.76 -26.26
N TYR A 261 10.97 0.55 -26.77
CA TYR A 261 11.06 0.29 -28.21
C TYR A 261 10.08 -0.84 -28.62
N THR A 262 9.30 -0.59 -29.66
CA THR A 262 8.37 -1.57 -30.22
C THR A 262 8.97 -2.19 -31.48
N PHE A 263 9.14 -3.50 -31.48
CA PHE A 263 9.61 -4.31 -32.60
C PHE A 263 8.43 -4.93 -33.33
N GLY A 264 8.41 -4.86 -34.67
CA GLY A 264 7.51 -5.63 -35.52
C GLY A 264 8.04 -7.07 -35.64
N LEU A 265 7.26 -8.05 -35.25
CA LEU A 265 7.65 -9.45 -35.37
C LEU A 265 7.04 -10.11 -36.62
N LYS A 266 5.72 -9.93 -36.83
CA LYS A 266 5.01 -10.55 -37.93
C LYS A 266 3.73 -9.80 -38.24
N ASP A 267 3.52 -9.56 -39.53
CA ASP A 267 2.24 -9.07 -40.08
C ASP A 267 1.66 -10.13 -41.03
N TRP A 268 0.36 -10.41 -40.94
CA TRP A 268 -0.31 -11.37 -41.81
C TRP A 268 -1.77 -11.01 -41.99
N VAL A 269 -2.31 -11.46 -43.11
CA VAL A 269 -3.75 -11.35 -43.41
C VAL A 269 -4.39 -12.71 -43.15
N SER A 270 -5.46 -12.76 -42.39
CA SER A 270 -6.21 -14.00 -42.13
C SER A 270 -7.04 -14.38 -43.39
N ALA A 271 -7.51 -15.62 -43.43
CA ALA A 271 -8.36 -16.10 -44.51
C ALA A 271 -9.67 -15.29 -44.64
N SER A 272 -10.11 -14.62 -43.60
CA SER A 272 -11.25 -13.69 -43.57
C SER A 272 -10.94 -12.28 -44.08
N GLY A 273 -9.69 -12.01 -44.52
CA GLY A 273 -9.24 -10.68 -44.94
C GLY A 273 -8.85 -9.72 -43.82
N THR A 274 -8.86 -10.18 -42.56
CA THR A 274 -8.46 -9.36 -41.42
C THR A 274 -6.93 -9.22 -41.34
N GLN A 275 -6.44 -7.99 -41.27
CA GLN A 275 -5.02 -7.70 -41.03
C GLN A 275 -4.66 -7.95 -39.57
N ASN A 276 -3.63 -8.71 -39.34
CA ASN A 276 -3.12 -9.04 -38.01
C ASN A 276 -1.64 -8.64 -37.91
N ALA A 277 -1.22 -8.22 -36.74
CA ALA A 277 0.15 -7.84 -36.47
C ALA A 277 0.60 -8.33 -35.08
N THR A 278 1.80 -8.88 -35.00
CA THR A 278 2.43 -9.21 -33.75
C THR A 278 3.57 -8.23 -33.49
N ARG A 279 3.54 -7.60 -32.33
CA ARG A 279 4.56 -6.65 -31.90
C ARG A 279 5.14 -7.10 -30.57
N LEU A 280 6.43 -6.87 -30.38
CA LEU A 280 7.13 -7.03 -29.10
C LEU A 280 7.58 -5.65 -28.64
N GLN A 281 7.24 -5.29 -27.41
CA GLN A 281 7.69 -4.05 -26.81
C GLN A 281 8.53 -4.33 -25.58
N LEU A 282 9.69 -3.69 -25.54
CA LEU A 282 10.54 -3.59 -24.36
C LEU A 282 10.39 -2.19 -23.79
N GLN A 283 10.19 -2.11 -22.46
CA GLN A 283 10.05 -0.84 -21.77
C GLN A 283 10.75 -0.85 -20.41
N ALA A 284 11.19 0.33 -19.98
CA ALA A 284 11.69 0.58 -18.65
C ALA A 284 11.09 1.89 -18.12
N GLN A 285 10.69 1.90 -16.87
CA GLN A 285 10.13 3.06 -16.19
C GLN A 285 10.82 3.26 -14.84
N VAL A 286 11.17 4.51 -14.54
CA VAL A 286 11.68 4.94 -13.25
C VAL A 286 10.71 5.96 -12.67
N ILE A 287 10.26 5.72 -11.44
CA ILE A 287 9.34 6.60 -10.73
C ILE A 287 10.03 7.07 -9.45
N ARG A 288 10.00 8.38 -9.22
CA ARG A 288 10.48 9.01 -7.98
C ARG A 288 9.31 9.71 -7.30
N MET A 289 9.19 9.44 -6.00
CA MET A 289 8.17 9.99 -5.09
C MET A 289 8.83 10.88 -4.05
#